data_0f76abf1a910215da37e4c83b7a1fb05
#
_entry.id   0f76abf1a910215da37e4c83b7a1fb05
#
_cell.length_a   1.000
_cell.length_b   1.000
_cell.length_c   1.000
_cell.angle_alpha   90.00
_cell.angle_beta   90.00
_cell.angle_gamma   90.00
#
_symmetry.space_group_name_H-M   'P 1'
#
loop_
_entity.id
_entity.type
_entity.pdbx_description
1 polymer ?
#
loop_
_entity_poly.entity_id
_entity_poly.type
_entity_poly.pdbx_seq_one_letter_code
_entity_poly.pdbx_strand_id
1 'polypeptide(L)'
;MPDFSKILLTVDFDRTLTGPDSKIPERNIEAIRYFMENGGTFTVNTGRSTTTFAQYLETLPRNAQLLLYNGSAGYDKGQLIDTLEIDLDPLQVISDMRRLFPDMNLELQGADNHYLIEPTPNAEAYYKGMNWGYAIFDENTPLYPFLKFSLFGQTEKPAVSDLFRASEEEIRYFEEAAATIQKMYAGKVDVMLAAPRIIDVQAVGVSKCAAARNLQKKLGKEILVCVGDAHNDIAMLDGADYAFCPADAIVADRYETVCECGNGAVADVIYEKIPMICENQP
;
A
#
# COMPACT_ATOMS: atom_id res chain seq x y z
N MET A 1 16.83 -9.39 28.32
CA MET A 1 15.69 -8.98 27.47
C MET A 1 16.13 -9.14 26.02
N PRO A 2 15.28 -9.55 25.11
CA PRO A 2 15.67 -9.63 23.72
C PRO A 2 16.12 -8.25 23.21
N ASP A 3 17.03 -8.23 22.27
CA ASP A 3 17.52 -7.00 21.63
C ASP A 3 17.12 -7.04 20.14
N PHE A 4 16.16 -6.18 19.75
CA PHE A 4 15.67 -6.05 18.37
C PHE A 4 16.22 -4.80 17.67
N SER A 5 17.24 -4.16 18.22
CA SER A 5 17.74 -2.84 17.78
C SER A 5 18.23 -2.82 16.32
N LYS A 6 18.63 -3.98 15.79
CA LYS A 6 19.12 -4.12 14.40
C LYS A 6 17.99 -4.28 13.37
N ILE A 7 16.74 -4.51 13.82
CA ILE A 7 15.63 -4.92 12.96
C ILE A 7 14.74 -3.74 12.60
N LEU A 8 14.44 -3.61 11.30
CA LEU A 8 13.29 -2.90 10.78
C LEU A 8 12.21 -3.93 10.41
N LEU A 9 11.06 -3.86 11.08
CA LEU A 9 9.86 -4.58 10.71
C LEU A 9 8.94 -3.63 9.94
N THR A 10 8.68 -3.95 8.68
CA THR A 10 7.70 -3.24 7.85
C THR A 10 6.59 -4.18 7.40
N VAL A 11 5.36 -3.76 7.57
CA VAL A 11 4.20 -4.60 7.30
C VAL A 11 3.22 -3.90 6.37
N ASP A 12 2.56 -4.66 5.49
CA ASP A 12 1.38 -4.15 4.81
C ASP A 12 0.23 -3.93 5.81
N PHE A 13 -0.75 -3.15 5.40
CA PHE A 13 -1.84 -2.76 6.29
C PHE A 13 -3.06 -3.65 6.14
N ASP A 14 -3.65 -3.67 4.95
CA ASP A 14 -4.93 -4.33 4.69
C ASP A 14 -4.76 -5.85 4.64
N ARG A 15 -5.51 -6.60 5.47
CA ARG A 15 -5.43 -8.07 5.55
C ARG A 15 -4.05 -8.63 5.97
N THR A 16 -3.16 -7.76 6.42
CA THR A 16 -1.85 -8.12 6.99
C THR A 16 -1.78 -7.65 8.45
N LEU A 17 -1.77 -6.34 8.69
CA LEU A 17 -1.87 -5.77 10.04
C LEU A 17 -3.31 -5.79 10.54
N THR A 18 -4.30 -5.56 9.64
CA THR A 18 -5.73 -5.65 9.94
C THR A 18 -6.28 -7.03 9.63
N GLY A 19 -7.37 -7.38 10.30
CA GLY A 19 -8.19 -8.54 9.94
C GLY A 19 -9.12 -8.26 8.73
N PRO A 20 -9.93 -9.27 8.34
CA PRO A 20 -10.88 -9.16 7.23
C PRO A 20 -11.98 -8.10 7.47
N ASP A 21 -12.20 -7.70 8.72
CA ASP A 21 -13.13 -6.67 9.16
C ASP A 21 -12.51 -5.26 9.19
N SER A 22 -11.30 -5.12 8.64
CA SER A 22 -10.48 -3.88 8.62
C SER A 22 -10.13 -3.35 10.01
N LYS A 23 -10.21 -4.16 11.06
CA LYS A 23 -9.75 -3.79 12.40
C LYS A 23 -8.38 -4.39 12.68
N ILE A 24 -7.58 -3.66 13.42
CA ILE A 24 -6.28 -4.17 13.90
C ILE A 24 -6.55 -5.04 15.14
N PRO A 25 -6.17 -6.33 15.14
CA PRO A 25 -6.23 -7.16 16.34
C PRO A 25 -5.43 -6.54 17.47
N GLU A 26 -6.00 -6.49 18.70
CA GLU A 26 -5.30 -5.92 19.87
C GLU A 26 -3.96 -6.60 20.13
N ARG A 27 -3.88 -7.91 19.90
CA ARG A 27 -2.65 -8.68 19.99
C ARG A 27 -1.53 -8.13 19.11
N ASN A 28 -1.85 -7.59 17.89
CA ASN A 28 -0.86 -6.94 17.04
C ASN A 28 -0.36 -5.64 17.68
N ILE A 29 -1.25 -4.85 18.27
CA ILE A 29 -0.89 -3.58 18.93
C ILE A 29 0.04 -3.83 20.12
N GLU A 30 -0.27 -4.83 20.95
CA GLU A 30 0.54 -5.23 22.11
C GLU A 30 1.93 -5.71 21.65
N ALA A 31 1.98 -6.57 20.63
CA ALA A 31 3.23 -7.07 20.07
C ALA A 31 4.11 -5.96 19.48
N ILE A 32 3.52 -5.01 18.74
CA ILE A 32 4.25 -3.86 18.18
C ILE A 32 4.87 -3.02 19.31
N ARG A 33 4.13 -2.73 20.38
CA ARG A 33 4.68 -2.00 21.54
C ARG A 33 5.83 -2.76 22.16
N TYR A 34 5.65 -4.06 22.44
CA TYR A 34 6.71 -4.92 22.95
C TYR A 34 7.94 -4.92 22.05
N PHE A 35 7.78 -5.01 20.73
CA PHE A 35 8.87 -4.98 19.77
C PHE A 35 9.67 -3.67 19.86
N MET A 36 8.98 -2.54 19.87
CA MET A 36 9.61 -1.21 19.98
C MET A 36 10.29 -1.00 21.34
N GLU A 37 9.69 -1.45 22.45
CA GLU A 37 10.25 -1.38 23.81
C GLU A 37 11.56 -2.19 23.93
N ASN A 38 11.74 -3.23 23.11
CA ASN A 38 12.97 -4.01 23.02
C ASN A 38 13.91 -3.57 21.89
N GLY A 39 13.81 -2.30 21.44
CA GLY A 39 14.75 -1.66 20.50
C GLY A 39 14.37 -1.82 19.02
N GLY A 40 13.37 -2.61 18.68
CA GLY A 40 12.92 -2.81 17.31
C GLY A 40 12.38 -1.53 16.67
N THR A 41 12.47 -1.45 15.36
CA THR A 41 11.89 -0.35 14.58
C THR A 41 10.74 -0.87 13.74
N PHE A 42 9.56 -0.27 13.94
CA PHE A 42 8.31 -0.68 13.30
C PHE A 42 7.71 0.42 12.42
N THR A 43 7.24 0.03 11.26
CA THR A 43 6.43 0.88 10.38
C THR A 43 5.45 0.08 9.52
N VAL A 44 4.48 0.79 8.93
CA VAL A 44 3.54 0.28 7.92
C VAL A 44 3.95 0.78 6.54
N ASN A 45 3.78 -0.08 5.53
CA ASN A 45 4.05 0.18 4.13
C ASN A 45 2.82 -0.21 3.29
N THR A 46 2.04 0.78 2.91
CA THR A 46 0.70 0.57 2.34
C THR A 46 0.48 1.35 1.05
N GLY A 47 -0.43 0.84 0.20
CA GLY A 47 -0.94 1.59 -0.95
C GLY A 47 -1.89 2.74 -0.58
N ARG A 48 -2.32 2.82 0.68
CA ARG A 48 -3.21 3.88 1.16
C ARG A 48 -2.52 5.24 1.14
N SER A 49 -3.32 6.27 0.90
CA SER A 49 -2.93 7.68 1.00
C SER A 49 -3.08 8.19 2.44
N THR A 50 -2.63 9.42 2.68
CA THR A 50 -2.93 10.15 3.93
C THR A 50 -4.43 10.22 4.20
N THR A 51 -5.24 10.41 3.19
CA THR A 51 -6.71 10.53 3.30
C THR A 51 -7.35 9.19 3.70
N THR A 52 -6.98 8.09 3.04
CA THR A 52 -7.54 6.77 3.33
C THR A 52 -6.93 6.11 4.56
N PHE A 53 -5.80 6.62 5.04
CA PHE A 53 -5.13 6.19 6.27
C PHE A 53 -5.34 7.15 7.45
N ALA A 54 -6.14 8.21 7.28
CA ALA A 54 -6.25 9.33 8.21
C ALA A 54 -6.50 8.93 9.67
N GLN A 55 -7.39 7.97 9.92
CA GLN A 55 -7.72 7.51 11.28
C GLN A 55 -6.56 6.82 12.01
N TYR A 56 -5.53 6.38 11.30
CA TYR A 56 -4.38 5.65 11.84
C TYR A 56 -3.11 6.48 11.91
N LEU A 57 -3.06 7.65 11.24
CA LEU A 57 -1.85 8.48 11.16
C LEU A 57 -1.22 8.79 12.51
N GLU A 58 -2.06 9.08 13.51
CA GLU A 58 -1.62 9.48 14.85
C GLU A 58 -1.90 8.40 15.93
N THR A 59 -2.67 7.37 15.60
CA THR A 59 -3.11 6.37 16.60
C THR A 59 -2.34 5.06 16.53
N LEU A 60 -1.79 4.73 15.36
CA LEU A 60 -1.01 3.51 15.18
C LEU A 60 0.34 3.62 15.90
N PRO A 61 0.68 2.70 16.83
CA PRO A 61 1.99 2.68 17.44
C PRO A 61 3.08 2.42 16.40
N ARG A 62 4.05 3.34 16.29
CA ARG A 62 5.19 3.26 15.40
C ARG A 62 6.33 4.12 15.92
N ASN A 63 7.54 3.83 15.50
CA ASN A 63 8.73 4.61 15.81
C ASN A 63 9.60 4.93 14.57
N ALA A 64 9.00 4.78 13.38
CA ALA A 64 9.55 5.26 12.12
C ALA A 64 8.45 5.94 11.28
N GLN A 65 8.85 6.65 10.20
CA GLN A 65 7.89 7.21 9.24
C GLN A 65 7.03 6.12 8.61
N LEU A 66 5.75 6.39 8.40
CA LEU A 66 4.90 5.53 7.56
C LEU A 66 5.38 5.60 6.10
N LEU A 67 5.18 4.51 5.37
CA LEU A 67 5.41 4.45 3.93
C LEU A 67 4.03 4.34 3.27
N LEU A 68 3.60 5.41 2.61
CA LEU A 68 2.28 5.55 2.02
C LEU A 68 2.37 5.56 0.48
N TYR A 69 1.22 5.44 -0.20
CA TYR A 69 1.12 5.46 -1.66
C TYR A 69 2.05 4.41 -2.32
N ASN A 70 2.11 3.18 -1.77
CA ASN A 70 3.04 2.12 -2.20
C ASN A 70 4.53 2.53 -2.14
N GLY A 71 4.88 3.52 -1.31
CA GLY A 71 6.23 4.02 -1.17
C GLY A 71 6.52 5.32 -1.93
N SER A 72 5.52 5.95 -2.58
CA SER A 72 5.71 7.28 -3.18
C SER A 72 5.95 8.37 -2.14
N ALA A 73 5.56 8.17 -0.89
CA ALA A 73 5.78 9.16 0.16
C ALA A 73 5.96 8.53 1.54
N GLY A 74 6.82 9.12 2.34
CA GLY A 74 6.85 8.94 3.78
C GLY A 74 5.88 9.89 4.49
N TYR A 75 5.41 9.51 5.68
CA TYR A 75 4.63 10.41 6.55
C TYR A 75 5.18 10.37 7.96
N ASP A 76 5.55 11.53 8.48
CA ASP A 76 6.02 11.69 9.86
C ASP A 76 5.61 13.05 10.41
N LYS A 77 5.26 13.10 11.70
CA LYS A 77 4.95 14.33 12.44
C LYS A 77 3.98 15.29 11.73
N GLY A 78 2.92 14.71 11.17
CA GLY A 78 1.84 15.50 10.55
C GLY A 78 2.09 15.94 9.11
N GLN A 79 3.14 15.48 8.45
CA GLN A 79 3.46 15.90 7.09
C GLN A 79 4.04 14.78 6.23
N LEU A 80 3.84 14.91 4.92
CA LEU A 80 4.53 14.07 3.94
C LEU A 80 6.01 14.47 3.85
N ILE A 81 6.84 13.45 3.72
CA ILE A 81 8.29 13.58 3.53
C ILE A 81 8.76 12.57 2.48
N ASP A 82 9.96 12.77 1.95
CA ASP A 82 10.57 11.83 0.98
C ASP A 82 9.64 11.50 -0.20
N THR A 83 8.97 12.51 -0.78
CA THR A 83 8.00 12.34 -1.88
C THR A 83 8.71 12.03 -3.20
N LEU A 84 8.15 11.06 -3.94
CA LEU A 84 8.49 10.73 -5.32
C LEU A 84 7.28 11.02 -6.20
N GLU A 85 7.35 12.11 -6.95
CA GLU A 85 6.23 12.62 -7.75
C GLU A 85 6.24 12.05 -9.16
N ILE A 86 5.05 11.89 -9.75
CA ILE A 86 4.91 11.57 -11.17
C ILE A 86 5.27 12.81 -11.98
N ASP A 87 6.29 12.69 -12.85
CA ASP A 87 6.71 13.75 -13.78
C ASP A 87 5.82 13.75 -15.03
N LEU A 88 4.52 14.00 -14.84
CA LEU A 88 3.53 14.17 -15.89
C LEU A 88 2.59 15.32 -15.54
N ASP A 89 2.04 15.97 -16.56
CA ASP A 89 0.95 16.92 -16.38
C ASP A 89 -0.35 16.16 -16.03
N PRO A 90 -0.98 16.43 -14.89
CA PRO A 90 -2.24 15.79 -14.52
C PRO A 90 -3.36 15.95 -15.54
N LEU A 91 -3.48 17.11 -16.19
CA LEU A 91 -4.50 17.36 -17.23
C LEU A 91 -4.26 16.51 -18.48
N GLN A 92 -2.98 16.31 -18.84
CA GLN A 92 -2.64 15.40 -19.94
C GLN A 92 -2.97 13.95 -19.58
N VAL A 93 -2.69 13.51 -18.33
CA VAL A 93 -3.07 12.18 -17.86
C VAL A 93 -4.57 11.98 -17.93
N ILE A 94 -5.37 12.94 -17.46
CA ILE A 94 -6.84 12.87 -17.54
C ILE A 94 -7.30 12.71 -19.00
N SER A 95 -6.80 13.56 -19.89
CA SER A 95 -7.16 13.52 -21.33
C SER A 95 -6.83 12.16 -21.96
N ASP A 96 -5.65 11.63 -21.70
CA ASP A 96 -5.20 10.36 -22.25
C ASP A 96 -6.02 9.17 -21.70
N MET A 97 -6.26 9.14 -20.39
CA MET A 97 -7.01 8.05 -19.75
C MET A 97 -8.48 8.06 -20.19
N ARG A 98 -9.12 9.22 -20.26
CA ARG A 98 -10.49 9.33 -20.75
C ARG A 98 -10.64 8.92 -22.22
N ARG A 99 -9.66 9.22 -23.05
CA ARG A 99 -9.64 8.81 -24.45
C ARG A 99 -9.44 7.31 -24.64
N LEU A 100 -8.59 6.69 -23.82
CA LEU A 100 -8.22 5.27 -23.97
C LEU A 100 -9.14 4.33 -23.19
N PHE A 101 -9.60 4.73 -22.02
CA PHE A 101 -10.36 3.91 -21.08
C PHE A 101 -11.59 4.66 -20.55
N PRO A 102 -12.54 5.06 -21.44
CA PRO A 102 -13.69 5.88 -21.06
C PRO A 102 -14.66 5.17 -20.11
N ASP A 103 -14.60 3.85 -20.04
CA ASP A 103 -15.42 2.97 -19.21
C ASP A 103 -14.80 2.68 -17.82
N MET A 104 -13.59 3.18 -17.56
CA MET A 104 -12.98 3.07 -16.23
C MET A 104 -13.20 4.34 -15.42
N ASN A 105 -13.36 4.20 -14.10
CA ASN A 105 -13.24 5.31 -13.19
C ASN A 105 -11.76 5.72 -13.08
N LEU A 106 -11.51 7.03 -12.94
CA LEU A 106 -10.18 7.60 -12.80
C LEU A 106 -10.11 8.44 -11.53
N GLU A 107 -9.06 8.25 -10.75
CA GLU A 107 -8.70 9.12 -9.63
C GLU A 107 -7.25 9.57 -9.74
N LEU A 108 -6.97 10.77 -9.24
CA LEU A 108 -5.63 11.29 -9.01
C LEU A 108 -5.42 11.50 -7.52
N GLN A 109 -4.24 11.22 -7.02
CA GLN A 109 -3.91 11.30 -5.60
C GLN A 109 -2.79 12.30 -5.38
N GLY A 110 -3.10 13.35 -4.63
CA GLY A 110 -2.14 14.31 -4.11
C GLY A 110 -1.81 14.06 -2.65
N ALA A 111 -1.13 15.02 -2.03
CA ALA A 111 -0.79 14.95 -0.61
C ALA A 111 -2.00 15.06 0.32
N ASP A 112 -2.98 15.82 -0.09
CA ASP A 112 -4.10 16.28 0.72
C ASP A 112 -5.41 15.55 0.43
N ASN A 113 -5.58 15.01 -0.81
CA ASN A 113 -6.84 14.41 -1.20
C ASN A 113 -6.73 13.40 -2.33
N HIS A 114 -7.80 12.61 -2.47
CA HIS A 114 -8.16 11.86 -3.67
C HIS A 114 -9.08 12.72 -4.52
N TYR A 115 -8.72 12.90 -5.78
CA TYR A 115 -9.47 13.68 -6.75
C TYR A 115 -10.12 12.76 -7.77
N LEU A 116 -11.44 12.57 -7.67
CA LEU A 116 -12.20 11.77 -8.61
C LEU A 116 -12.49 12.58 -9.87
N ILE A 117 -12.23 11.99 -11.03
CA ILE A 117 -12.47 12.59 -12.34
C ILE A 117 -13.81 12.11 -12.85
N GLU A 118 -14.80 12.99 -12.96
CA GLU A 118 -16.14 12.67 -13.49
C GLU A 118 -16.65 11.30 -12.96
N PRO A 119 -16.74 11.11 -11.63
CA PRO A 119 -17.00 9.80 -11.08
C PRO A 119 -18.41 9.31 -11.40
N THR A 120 -18.56 7.99 -11.56
CA THR A 120 -19.89 7.38 -11.57
C THR A 120 -20.53 7.48 -10.17
N PRO A 121 -21.87 7.47 -10.05
CA PRO A 121 -22.56 7.45 -8.76
C PRO A 121 -22.11 6.29 -7.85
N ASN A 122 -21.76 5.15 -8.42
CA ASN A 122 -21.26 3.99 -7.68
C ASN A 122 -19.82 4.21 -7.17
N ALA A 123 -18.96 4.90 -7.94
CA ALA A 123 -17.63 5.28 -7.47
C ALA A 123 -17.72 6.21 -6.26
N GLU A 124 -18.57 7.25 -6.32
CA GLU A 124 -18.78 8.11 -5.15
C GLU A 124 -19.35 7.35 -3.95
N ALA A 125 -20.34 6.49 -4.18
CA ALA A 125 -20.95 5.68 -3.12
C ALA A 125 -19.94 4.72 -2.47
N TYR A 126 -18.97 4.22 -3.25
CA TYR A 126 -17.86 3.41 -2.75
C TYR A 126 -16.99 4.20 -1.76
N TYR A 127 -16.52 5.39 -2.13
CA TYR A 127 -15.72 6.25 -1.24
C TYR A 127 -16.49 6.63 0.03
N LYS A 128 -17.77 6.99 -0.10
CA LYS A 128 -18.66 7.30 1.03
C LYS A 128 -18.83 6.08 1.96
N GLY A 129 -19.01 4.89 1.38
CA GLY A 129 -19.17 3.65 2.14
C GLY A 129 -17.92 3.25 2.94
N MET A 130 -16.75 3.56 2.40
CA MET A 130 -15.47 3.33 3.06
C MET A 130 -15.09 4.44 4.05
N ASN A 131 -15.90 5.48 4.16
CA ASN A 131 -15.59 6.70 4.91
C ASN A 131 -14.24 7.33 4.49
N TRP A 132 -13.92 7.25 3.21
CA TRP A 132 -12.74 7.88 2.63
C TRP A 132 -13.07 9.29 2.14
N GLY A 133 -12.23 10.25 2.49
CA GLY A 133 -12.31 11.62 1.95
C GLY A 133 -11.97 11.62 0.46
N TYR A 134 -12.70 12.41 -0.32
CA TYR A 134 -12.39 12.69 -1.72
C TYR A 134 -12.90 14.06 -2.11
N ALA A 135 -12.38 14.60 -3.20
CA ALA A 135 -12.92 15.77 -3.88
C ALA A 135 -13.22 15.41 -5.35
N ILE A 136 -14.11 16.16 -5.98
CA ILE A 136 -14.25 16.12 -7.43
C ILE A 136 -13.16 16.99 -8.02
N PHE A 137 -12.43 16.47 -8.99
CA PHE A 137 -11.36 17.22 -9.66
C PHE A 137 -11.96 18.40 -10.43
N ASP A 138 -11.29 19.51 -10.30
CA ASP A 138 -11.55 20.76 -11.03
C ASP A 138 -10.20 21.22 -11.57
N GLU A 139 -10.15 21.67 -12.83
CA GLU A 139 -8.92 22.09 -13.52
C GLU A 139 -8.15 23.23 -12.81
N ASN A 140 -8.83 23.93 -11.89
CA ASN A 140 -8.20 24.95 -11.04
C ASN A 140 -7.64 24.36 -9.73
N THR A 141 -7.82 23.05 -9.49
CA THR A 141 -7.31 22.38 -8.29
C THR A 141 -5.80 22.16 -8.42
N PRO A 142 -4.97 22.73 -7.53
CA PRO A 142 -3.55 22.41 -7.53
C PRO A 142 -3.35 20.95 -7.09
N LEU A 143 -2.76 20.14 -7.94
CA LEU A 143 -2.44 18.74 -7.66
C LEU A 143 -0.92 18.56 -7.54
N TYR A 144 -0.36 19.02 -6.43
CA TYR A 144 1.06 18.83 -6.12
C TYR A 144 1.23 18.55 -4.63
N PRO A 145 2.06 17.56 -4.25
CA PRO A 145 2.75 16.62 -5.14
C PRO A 145 1.75 15.66 -5.84
N PHE A 146 2.01 15.32 -7.11
CA PHE A 146 1.25 14.30 -7.84
C PHE A 146 1.87 12.92 -7.58
N LEU A 147 1.29 12.14 -6.69
CA LEU A 147 1.92 10.94 -6.13
C LEU A 147 1.49 9.64 -6.80
N LYS A 148 0.22 9.57 -7.19
CA LYS A 148 -0.37 8.36 -7.78
C LYS A 148 -1.60 8.73 -8.59
N PHE A 149 -1.93 7.94 -9.60
CA PHE A 149 -3.28 7.88 -10.14
C PHE A 149 -3.73 6.43 -10.30
N SER A 150 -5.02 6.20 -10.24
CA SER A 150 -5.59 4.86 -10.36
C SER A 150 -6.74 4.84 -11.33
N LEU A 151 -6.81 3.73 -12.10
CA LEU A 151 -7.99 3.39 -12.87
C LEU A 151 -8.66 2.19 -12.22
N PHE A 152 -9.97 2.23 -12.07
CA PHE A 152 -10.71 1.11 -11.50
C PHE A 152 -12.03 0.87 -12.22
N GLY A 153 -12.44 -0.40 -12.20
CA GLY A 153 -13.63 -0.85 -12.92
C GLY A 153 -14.90 -0.19 -12.39
N GLN A 154 -15.84 0.02 -13.28
CA GLN A 154 -17.21 0.38 -12.87
C GLN A 154 -17.87 -0.83 -12.22
N THR A 155 -18.64 -0.61 -11.19
CA THR A 155 -19.40 -1.63 -10.46
C THR A 155 -20.88 -1.35 -10.59
N GLU A 156 -21.70 -2.40 -10.70
CA GLU A 156 -23.17 -2.25 -10.70
C GLU A 156 -23.70 -1.86 -9.32
N LYS A 157 -22.94 -2.19 -8.27
CA LYS A 157 -23.26 -1.88 -6.87
C LYS A 157 -22.03 -1.32 -6.17
N PRO A 158 -22.18 -0.40 -5.22
CA PRO A 158 -21.07 0.15 -4.47
C PRO A 158 -20.55 -0.89 -3.44
N ALA A 159 -19.92 -1.96 -3.93
CA ALA A 159 -19.37 -3.01 -3.09
C ALA A 159 -17.86 -3.17 -3.36
N VAL A 160 -17.07 -3.04 -2.31
CA VAL A 160 -15.61 -3.28 -2.33
C VAL A 160 -15.27 -4.64 -2.92
N SER A 161 -16.07 -5.66 -2.57
CA SER A 161 -15.87 -7.03 -3.05
C SER A 161 -15.88 -7.17 -4.57
N ASP A 162 -16.54 -6.27 -5.29
CA ASP A 162 -16.70 -6.38 -6.73
C ASP A 162 -15.43 -5.95 -7.48
N LEU A 163 -14.56 -5.12 -6.89
CA LEU A 163 -13.26 -4.76 -7.48
C LEU A 163 -12.23 -5.88 -7.36
N PHE A 164 -12.43 -6.79 -6.39
CA PHE A 164 -11.57 -7.95 -6.17
C PHE A 164 -12.07 -9.23 -6.85
N ARG A 165 -13.22 -9.15 -7.54
CA ARG A 165 -13.76 -10.23 -8.35
C ARG A 165 -13.83 -9.79 -9.80
N ALA A 166 -13.29 -10.62 -10.69
CA ALA A 166 -13.30 -10.35 -12.11
C ALA A 166 -13.39 -11.66 -12.89
N SER A 167 -14.04 -11.62 -14.05
CA SER A 167 -13.94 -12.67 -15.05
C SER A 167 -12.56 -12.68 -15.69
N GLU A 168 -12.19 -13.78 -16.34
CA GLU A 168 -10.91 -13.86 -17.07
C GLU A 168 -10.80 -12.79 -18.18
N GLU A 169 -11.93 -12.38 -18.78
CA GLU A 169 -11.99 -11.34 -19.79
C GLU A 169 -11.70 -9.98 -19.19
N GLU A 170 -12.30 -9.66 -18.04
CA GLU A 170 -12.02 -8.42 -17.32
C GLU A 170 -10.55 -8.36 -16.86
N ILE A 171 -10.01 -9.44 -16.31
CA ILE A 171 -8.59 -9.49 -15.91
C ILE A 171 -7.70 -9.14 -17.10
N ARG A 172 -7.91 -9.79 -18.26
CA ARG A 172 -7.14 -9.49 -19.47
C ARG A 172 -7.27 -8.03 -19.90
N TYR A 173 -8.47 -7.46 -19.83
CA TYR A 173 -8.71 -6.06 -20.18
C TYR A 173 -7.89 -5.12 -19.30
N PHE A 174 -7.86 -5.37 -17.98
CA PHE A 174 -7.05 -4.56 -17.06
C PHE A 174 -5.54 -4.76 -17.25
N GLU A 175 -5.09 -5.98 -17.54
CA GLU A 175 -3.69 -6.28 -17.89
C GLU A 175 -3.25 -5.55 -19.16
N GLU A 176 -4.06 -5.58 -20.22
CA GLU A 176 -3.79 -4.87 -21.48
C GLU A 176 -3.80 -3.34 -21.30
N ALA A 177 -4.71 -2.83 -20.47
CA ALA A 177 -4.75 -1.41 -20.12
C ALA A 177 -3.48 -1.00 -19.35
N ALA A 178 -3.08 -1.77 -18.34
CA ALA A 178 -1.85 -1.54 -17.59
C ALA A 178 -0.61 -1.52 -18.50
N ALA A 179 -0.50 -2.51 -19.40
CA ALA A 179 0.60 -2.58 -20.37
C ALA A 179 0.59 -1.37 -21.35
N THR A 180 -0.58 -0.90 -21.75
CA THR A 180 -0.75 0.28 -22.61
C THR A 180 -0.28 1.54 -21.91
N ILE A 181 -0.67 1.75 -20.65
CA ILE A 181 -0.25 2.88 -19.82
C ILE A 181 1.27 2.85 -19.61
N GLN A 182 1.81 1.69 -19.24
CA GLN A 182 3.25 1.50 -19.04
C GLN A 182 4.05 1.86 -20.29
N LYS A 183 3.57 1.45 -21.46
CA LYS A 183 4.20 1.75 -22.75
C LYS A 183 4.10 3.24 -23.10
N MET A 184 2.93 3.87 -22.87
CA MET A 184 2.68 5.26 -23.18
C MET A 184 3.60 6.20 -22.40
N TYR A 185 3.77 5.92 -21.10
CA TYR A 185 4.57 6.73 -20.18
C TYR A 185 5.89 6.06 -19.81
N ALA A 186 6.46 5.27 -20.72
CA ALA A 186 7.70 4.53 -20.51
C ALA A 186 8.82 5.41 -19.94
N GLY A 187 9.44 4.95 -18.84
CA GLY A 187 10.52 5.66 -18.14
C GLY A 187 10.07 6.81 -17.24
N LYS A 188 8.76 7.10 -17.16
CA LYS A 188 8.19 8.11 -16.26
C LYS A 188 7.36 7.51 -15.15
N VAL A 189 6.73 6.36 -15.38
CA VAL A 189 5.86 5.69 -14.41
C VAL A 189 6.16 4.21 -14.33
N ASP A 190 5.79 3.63 -13.20
CA ASP A 190 5.60 2.20 -12.99
C ASP A 190 4.11 1.92 -12.78
N VAL A 191 3.62 0.87 -13.44
CA VAL A 191 2.21 0.47 -13.44
C VAL A 191 2.06 -0.89 -12.80
N MET A 192 1.12 -1.02 -11.88
CA MET A 192 0.82 -2.31 -11.22
C MET A 192 -0.68 -2.58 -11.17
N LEU A 193 -1.06 -3.85 -11.19
CA LEU A 193 -2.40 -4.28 -10.81
C LEU A 193 -2.46 -4.42 -9.30
N ALA A 194 -3.14 -3.49 -8.63
CA ALA A 194 -3.36 -3.54 -7.19
C ALA A 194 -4.45 -4.58 -6.83
N ALA A 195 -5.38 -4.82 -7.75
CA ALA A 195 -6.40 -5.85 -7.70
C ALA A 195 -6.82 -6.20 -9.14
N PRO A 196 -7.60 -7.28 -9.38
CA PRO A 196 -8.03 -7.68 -10.72
C PRO A 196 -8.66 -6.57 -11.56
N ARG A 197 -9.28 -5.58 -10.92
CA ARG A 197 -9.95 -4.44 -11.57
C ARG A 197 -9.45 -3.09 -11.07
N ILE A 198 -8.21 -3.02 -10.57
CA ILE A 198 -7.58 -1.78 -10.10
C ILE A 198 -6.16 -1.71 -10.66
N ILE A 199 -5.88 -0.65 -11.42
CA ILE A 199 -4.55 -0.29 -11.89
C ILE A 199 -4.06 0.89 -11.06
N ASP A 200 -2.92 0.74 -10.39
CA ASP A 200 -2.20 1.83 -9.75
C ASP A 200 -1.02 2.25 -10.63
N VAL A 201 -0.85 3.55 -10.78
CA VAL A 201 0.25 4.17 -11.54
C VAL A 201 0.96 5.19 -10.67
N GLN A 202 2.28 5.07 -10.59
CA GLN A 202 3.11 5.91 -9.73
C GLN A 202 4.43 6.25 -10.42
N ALA A 203 5.24 7.11 -9.81
CA ALA A 203 6.53 7.48 -10.39
C ALA A 203 7.44 6.26 -10.59
N VAL A 204 8.27 6.30 -11.63
CA VAL A 204 9.23 5.23 -11.93
C VAL A 204 10.15 4.97 -10.73
N GLY A 205 10.40 3.69 -10.41
CA GLY A 205 11.23 3.25 -9.29
C GLY A 205 10.52 3.24 -7.93
N VAL A 206 9.27 3.68 -7.87
CA VAL A 206 8.46 3.58 -6.65
C VAL A 206 8.01 2.13 -6.47
N SER A 207 8.26 1.59 -5.30
CA SER A 207 7.70 0.31 -4.86
C SER A 207 7.76 0.19 -3.34
N LYS A 208 6.92 -0.66 -2.77
CA LYS A 208 7.00 -1.00 -1.35
C LYS A 208 8.40 -1.51 -0.96
N CYS A 209 9.05 -2.26 -1.85
CA CYS A 209 10.42 -2.75 -1.65
C CYS A 209 11.44 -1.61 -1.57
N ALA A 210 11.44 -0.73 -2.57
CA ALA A 210 12.38 0.40 -2.61
C ALA A 210 12.23 1.31 -1.38
N ALA A 211 10.98 1.60 -0.99
CA ALA A 211 10.68 2.40 0.18
C ALA A 211 11.18 1.75 1.48
N ALA A 212 10.93 0.44 1.68
CA ALA A 212 11.40 -0.30 2.85
C ALA A 212 12.93 -0.35 2.94
N ARG A 213 13.61 -0.67 1.82
CA ARG A 213 15.08 -0.70 1.76
C ARG A 213 15.72 0.69 1.96
N ASN A 214 15.14 1.73 1.38
CA ASN A 214 15.59 3.11 1.61
C ASN A 214 15.43 3.51 3.09
N LEU A 215 14.31 3.17 3.72
CA LEU A 215 14.08 3.43 5.13
C LEU A 215 15.05 2.63 6.01
N GLN A 216 15.27 1.33 5.72
CA GLN A 216 16.26 0.51 6.40
C GLN A 216 17.64 1.16 6.40
N LYS A 217 18.11 1.58 5.21
CA LYS A 217 19.39 2.27 5.05
C LYS A 217 19.44 3.60 5.80
N LYS A 218 18.38 4.41 5.69
CA LYS A 218 18.27 5.72 6.38
C LYS A 218 18.37 5.57 7.90
N LEU A 219 17.81 4.50 8.45
CA LEU A 219 17.81 4.22 9.90
C LEU A 219 19.01 3.38 10.37
N GLY A 220 19.90 2.94 9.47
CA GLY A 220 21.06 2.12 9.80
C GLY A 220 20.69 0.73 10.34
N LYS A 221 19.56 0.16 9.91
CA LYS A 221 19.11 -1.18 10.35
C LYS A 221 19.77 -2.27 9.52
N GLU A 222 20.19 -3.35 10.19
CA GLU A 222 20.92 -4.45 9.55
C GLU A 222 19.96 -5.46 8.90
N ILE A 223 18.78 -5.66 9.49
CA ILE A 223 17.82 -6.69 9.10
C ILE A 223 16.50 -6.04 8.73
N LEU A 224 15.99 -6.35 7.55
CA LEU A 224 14.65 -6.01 7.09
C LEU A 224 13.75 -7.23 7.16
N VAL A 225 12.73 -7.17 8.01
CA VAL A 225 11.65 -8.15 8.10
C VAL A 225 10.41 -7.56 7.47
N CYS A 226 9.79 -8.26 6.53
CA CYS A 226 8.57 -7.83 5.85
C CYS A 226 7.42 -8.81 6.07
N VAL A 227 6.20 -8.26 6.19
CA VAL A 227 4.95 -9.03 6.22
C VAL A 227 3.98 -8.43 5.22
N GLY A 228 3.35 -9.26 4.39
CA GLY A 228 2.39 -8.83 3.37
C GLY A 228 1.48 -9.98 2.95
N ASP A 229 0.39 -9.70 2.24
CA ASP A 229 -0.63 -10.71 1.91
C ASP A 229 -0.97 -10.82 0.42
N ALA A 230 -0.65 -9.81 -0.40
CA ALA A 230 -1.16 -9.71 -1.76
C ALA A 230 -0.07 -9.55 -2.82
N HIS A 231 -0.47 -9.53 -4.09
CA HIS A 231 0.47 -9.48 -5.21
C HIS A 231 1.33 -8.21 -5.24
N ASN A 232 0.81 -7.08 -4.76
CA ASN A 232 1.56 -5.82 -4.65
C ASN A 232 2.63 -5.84 -3.55
N ASP A 233 2.64 -6.87 -2.68
CA ASP A 233 3.65 -7.09 -1.65
C ASP A 233 4.81 -7.95 -2.12
N ILE A 234 4.64 -8.72 -3.20
CA ILE A 234 5.64 -9.68 -3.67
C ILE A 234 7.03 -9.06 -3.76
N ALA A 235 7.15 -7.89 -4.39
CA ALA A 235 8.43 -7.22 -4.52
C ALA A 235 9.05 -6.85 -3.14
N MET A 236 8.22 -6.47 -2.16
CA MET A 236 8.67 -6.15 -0.81
C MET A 236 9.12 -7.42 -0.06
N LEU A 237 8.36 -8.50 -0.19
CA LEU A 237 8.66 -9.79 0.43
C LEU A 237 9.92 -10.42 -0.18
N ASP A 238 10.02 -10.46 -1.51
CA ASP A 238 11.23 -10.96 -2.22
C ASP A 238 12.47 -10.13 -1.92
N GLY A 239 12.28 -8.84 -1.66
CA GLY A 239 13.35 -7.90 -1.33
C GLY A 239 13.69 -7.82 0.16
N ALA A 240 13.05 -8.58 1.05
CA ALA A 240 13.34 -8.61 2.48
C ALA A 240 14.50 -9.56 2.82
N ASP A 241 15.07 -9.42 4.02
CA ASP A 241 15.99 -10.43 4.56
C ASP A 241 15.20 -11.63 5.13
N TYR A 242 14.00 -11.33 5.69
CA TYR A 242 13.03 -12.34 6.12
C TYR A 242 11.63 -11.88 5.74
N ALA A 243 10.86 -12.77 5.13
CA ALA A 243 9.52 -12.50 4.62
C ALA A 243 8.50 -13.49 5.21
N PHE A 244 7.37 -12.97 5.64
CA PHE A 244 6.26 -13.73 6.18
C PHE A 244 4.94 -13.27 5.60
N CYS A 245 3.93 -14.13 5.63
CA CYS A 245 2.58 -13.75 5.26
C CYS A 245 1.53 -14.41 6.18
N PRO A 246 0.33 -13.83 6.33
CA PRO A 246 -0.79 -14.52 6.97
C PRO A 246 -1.14 -15.82 6.26
N ALA A 247 -1.65 -16.81 6.99
CA ALA A 247 -2.06 -18.10 6.41
C ALA A 247 -3.22 -17.97 5.40
N ASP A 248 -4.03 -16.92 5.54
CA ASP A 248 -5.12 -16.58 4.61
C ASP A 248 -4.72 -15.55 3.52
N ALA A 249 -3.40 -15.32 3.34
CA ALA A 249 -2.87 -14.44 2.30
C ALA A 249 -3.02 -15.04 0.90
N ILE A 250 -3.16 -14.18 -0.11
CA ILE A 250 -3.20 -14.59 -1.52
C ILE A 250 -1.87 -15.24 -1.94
N VAL A 251 -0.76 -14.82 -1.32
CA VAL A 251 0.61 -15.28 -1.62
C VAL A 251 1.12 -16.34 -0.65
N ALA A 252 0.24 -16.99 0.14
CA ALA A 252 0.58 -17.94 1.18
C ALA A 252 1.35 -19.19 0.68
N ASP A 253 1.24 -19.51 -0.60
CA ASP A 253 1.98 -20.61 -1.24
C ASP A 253 3.45 -20.27 -1.55
N ARG A 254 3.86 -19.00 -1.42
CA ARG A 254 5.20 -18.50 -1.81
C ARG A 254 6.10 -18.18 -0.62
N TYR A 255 5.53 -17.91 0.55
CA TYR A 255 6.28 -17.43 1.71
C TYR A 255 5.97 -18.22 2.96
N GLU A 256 6.82 -18.09 3.97
CA GLU A 256 6.56 -18.68 5.28
C GLU A 256 5.31 -18.05 5.91
N THR A 257 4.34 -18.89 6.26
CA THR A 257 3.06 -18.45 6.83
C THR A 257 3.11 -18.41 8.36
N VAL A 258 2.34 -17.48 8.92
CA VAL A 258 1.99 -17.41 10.34
C VAL A 258 0.47 -17.60 10.48
N CYS A 259 -0.14 -17.24 11.61
CA CYS A 259 -1.61 -17.36 11.73
C CYS A 259 -2.35 -16.45 10.73
N GLU A 260 -3.66 -16.63 10.58
CA GLU A 260 -4.51 -15.77 9.76
C GLU A 260 -4.45 -14.31 10.22
N CYS A 261 -4.65 -13.35 9.32
CA CYS A 261 -4.55 -11.92 9.61
C CYS A 261 -5.46 -11.49 10.78
N GLY A 262 -6.70 -12.01 10.85
CA GLY A 262 -7.64 -11.72 11.92
C GLY A 262 -7.22 -12.25 13.30
N ASN A 263 -6.30 -13.20 13.35
CA ASN A 263 -5.78 -13.83 14.59
C ASN A 263 -4.48 -13.18 15.09
N GLY A 264 -4.00 -12.13 14.43
CA GLY A 264 -2.81 -11.40 14.85
C GLY A 264 -1.51 -11.89 14.22
N ALA A 265 -1.48 -12.04 12.90
CA ALA A 265 -0.33 -12.51 12.13
C ALA A 265 0.97 -11.75 12.42
N VAL A 266 0.90 -10.42 12.58
CA VAL A 266 2.07 -9.60 12.91
C VAL A 266 2.58 -9.91 14.32
N ALA A 267 1.71 -10.25 15.24
CA ALA A 267 2.12 -10.66 16.60
C ALA A 267 2.88 -11.99 16.58
N ASP A 268 2.48 -12.96 15.76
CA ASP A 268 3.23 -14.22 15.61
C ASP A 268 4.64 -13.95 15.05
N VAL A 269 4.76 -13.07 14.05
CA VAL A 269 6.08 -12.67 13.54
C VAL A 269 6.94 -12.09 14.67
N ILE A 270 6.38 -11.20 15.48
CA ILE A 270 7.13 -10.51 16.55
C ILE A 270 7.50 -11.47 17.68
N TYR A 271 6.56 -12.31 18.15
CA TYR A 271 6.80 -13.15 19.32
C TYR A 271 7.51 -14.46 19.00
N GLU A 272 7.35 -15.00 17.79
CA GLU A 272 7.87 -16.32 17.45
C GLU A 272 9.03 -16.26 16.45
N LYS A 273 8.90 -15.48 15.36
CA LYS A 273 9.89 -15.49 14.26
C LYS A 273 11.09 -14.58 14.56
N ILE A 274 10.86 -13.35 15.01
CA ILE A 274 11.94 -12.39 15.28
C ILE A 274 12.93 -12.89 16.34
N PRO A 275 12.53 -13.50 17.47
CA PRO A 275 13.49 -14.10 18.41
C PRO A 275 14.38 -15.15 17.76
N MET A 276 13.83 -16.04 16.93
CA MET A 276 14.59 -17.05 16.20
C MET A 276 15.59 -16.43 15.21
N ILE A 277 15.22 -15.32 14.56
CA ILE A 277 16.12 -14.56 13.69
C ILE A 277 17.31 -14.02 14.48
N CYS A 278 17.05 -13.45 15.68
CA CYS A 278 18.11 -12.92 16.54
C CYS A 278 19.07 -14.01 17.05
N GLU A 279 18.55 -15.20 17.41
CA GLU A 279 19.36 -16.32 17.90
C GLU A 279 20.30 -16.90 16.82
N ASN A 280 19.90 -16.80 15.55
CA ASN A 280 20.67 -17.32 14.43
C ASN A 280 21.66 -16.29 13.82
N GLN A 281 21.79 -15.11 14.41
CA GLN A 281 22.80 -14.12 14.01
C GLN A 281 24.14 -14.47 14.65
N PRO A 282 25.24 -14.41 13.91
CA PRO A 282 26.57 -14.72 14.43
C PRO A 282 27.09 -13.68 15.44
#